data_5946294cabe305ffec22431f48c7ffed
#
_entry.id   5946294cabe305ffec22431f48c7ffed
#
_cell.length_a   1.000
_cell.length_b   1.000
_cell.length_c   1.000
_cell.angle_alpha   90.00
_cell.angle_beta   90.00
_cell.angle_gamma   90.00
#
_symmetry.space_group_name_H-M   'P 1'
#
loop_
_entity.id
_entity.type
_entity.pdbx_description
1 polymer ?
#
loop_
_entity_poly.entity_id
_entity_poly.type
_entity_poly.pdbx_seq_one_letter_code
_entity_poly.pdbx_strand_id
1 'polypeptide(L)'
;MKLKKENTKAEITSASMADIAFLLIIFFMVTAVFSATKGLDFKLPQEEEDRPVEQEEAIYFKVLEDGSFLMDCNYATREEIVDYIIPKLERWPDKPIIIYSRPEAPYGAMVGIYDELLKPAKSEEQGGLGLLPKTPNISIPTQSEVLEYERLFGQNPFESNC
;
A
#
# COMPACT_ATOMS: atom_id res chain seq x y z
N MET A 1 -62.04 32.63 -35.46
CA MET A 1 -61.15 31.45 -35.69
C MET A 1 -60.55 31.11 -34.32
N LYS A 2 -61.02 30.04 -33.64
CA LYS A 2 -60.51 29.62 -32.32
C LYS A 2 -59.44 28.55 -32.54
N LEU A 3 -58.20 28.86 -32.22
CA LEU A 3 -57.09 27.90 -32.25
C LEU A 3 -57.28 26.94 -31.06
N LYS A 4 -57.49 25.67 -31.35
CA LYS A 4 -57.58 24.60 -30.35
C LYS A 4 -56.15 24.27 -29.89
N LYS A 5 -55.84 24.54 -28.66
CA LYS A 5 -54.58 24.21 -28.00
C LYS A 5 -54.60 22.70 -27.71
N GLU A 6 -53.87 21.91 -28.49
CA GLU A 6 -53.62 20.49 -28.17
C GLU A 6 -52.63 20.41 -27.00
N ASN A 7 -53.10 19.92 -25.87
CA ASN A 7 -52.24 19.56 -24.74
C ASN A 7 -51.55 18.22 -25.09
N THR A 8 -50.37 18.27 -25.67
CA THR A 8 -49.48 17.13 -25.75
C THR A 8 -49.00 16.80 -24.35
N LYS A 9 -49.59 15.75 -23.75
CA LYS A 9 -49.05 15.15 -22.53
C LYS A 9 -47.70 14.52 -22.92
N ALA A 10 -46.61 15.06 -22.38
CA ALA A 10 -45.31 14.43 -22.49
C ALA A 10 -45.34 13.12 -21.72
N GLU A 11 -45.62 12.01 -22.40
CA GLU A 11 -45.42 10.67 -21.84
C GLU A 11 -43.91 10.40 -21.83
N ILE A 12 -43.34 10.42 -20.62
CA ILE A 12 -41.99 9.94 -20.40
C ILE A 12 -42.04 8.43 -20.62
N THR A 13 -41.42 7.95 -21.68
CA THR A 13 -41.40 6.52 -22.00
C THR A 13 -40.63 5.76 -20.92
N SER A 14 -41.21 4.65 -20.43
CA SER A 14 -40.59 3.80 -19.41
C SER A 14 -39.18 3.32 -19.81
N ALA A 15 -38.91 3.24 -21.14
CA ALA A 15 -37.60 2.93 -21.68
C ALA A 15 -36.54 3.98 -21.32
N SER A 16 -36.89 5.29 -21.32
CA SER A 16 -35.94 6.36 -20.93
C SER A 16 -35.61 6.32 -19.46
N MET A 17 -36.57 5.96 -18.60
CA MET A 17 -36.31 5.82 -17.16
C MET A 17 -35.44 4.60 -16.86
N ALA A 18 -35.65 3.50 -17.58
CA ALA A 18 -34.83 2.29 -17.44
C ALA A 18 -33.39 2.52 -17.88
N ASP A 19 -33.16 3.28 -18.95
CA ASP A 19 -31.81 3.62 -19.44
C ASP A 19 -31.04 4.47 -18.43
N ILE A 20 -31.68 5.50 -17.88
CA ILE A 20 -31.06 6.33 -16.84
C ILE A 20 -30.72 5.52 -15.60
N ALA A 21 -31.61 4.61 -15.15
CA ALA A 21 -31.35 3.75 -14.01
C ALA A 21 -30.19 2.79 -14.30
N PHE A 22 -30.11 2.23 -15.49
CA PHE A 22 -29.04 1.34 -15.91
C PHE A 22 -27.68 2.07 -15.96
N LEU A 23 -27.63 3.26 -16.52
CA LEU A 23 -26.41 4.09 -16.57
C LEU A 23 -25.94 4.48 -15.16
N LEU A 24 -26.86 4.82 -14.26
CA LEU A 24 -26.51 5.09 -12.86
C LEU A 24 -25.94 3.87 -12.14
N ILE A 25 -26.50 2.69 -12.35
CA ILE A 25 -25.98 1.45 -11.76
C ILE A 25 -24.56 1.17 -12.26
N ILE A 26 -24.31 1.27 -13.56
CA ILE A 26 -22.98 1.07 -14.13
C ILE A 26 -22.00 2.14 -13.58
N PHE A 27 -22.44 3.40 -13.54
CA PHE A 27 -21.63 4.49 -12.99
C PHE A 27 -21.21 4.21 -11.53
N PHE A 28 -22.15 3.83 -10.67
CA PHE A 28 -21.83 3.47 -9.29
C PHE A 28 -20.98 2.22 -9.19
N MET A 29 -21.21 1.21 -10.03
CA MET A 29 -20.40 0.00 -10.04
C MET A 29 -18.94 0.31 -10.42
N VAL A 30 -18.72 1.13 -11.44
CA VAL A 30 -17.37 1.54 -11.86
C VAL A 30 -16.71 2.42 -10.81
N THR A 31 -17.43 3.43 -10.26
CA THR A 31 -16.85 4.32 -9.24
C THR A 31 -16.57 3.61 -7.92
N ALA A 32 -17.37 2.62 -7.53
CA ALA A 32 -17.12 1.82 -6.33
C ALA A 32 -15.81 1.03 -6.42
N VAL A 33 -15.44 0.54 -7.61
CA VAL A 33 -14.17 -0.18 -7.81
C VAL A 33 -12.95 0.75 -7.62
N PHE A 34 -13.06 2.03 -7.98
CA PHE A 34 -11.99 3.00 -7.76
C PHE A 34 -11.88 3.50 -6.30
N SER A 35 -12.92 3.34 -5.50
CA SER A 35 -12.88 3.67 -4.06
C SER A 35 -12.14 2.62 -3.21
N ALA A 36 -11.77 1.49 -3.78
CA ALA A 36 -10.89 0.51 -3.15
C ALA A 36 -9.40 0.91 -3.28
N THR A 37 -9.07 2.18 -3.16
CA THR A 37 -7.73 2.56 -2.72
C THR A 37 -7.62 1.99 -1.31
N LYS A 38 -6.79 0.97 -1.16
CA LYS A 38 -6.38 0.44 0.13
C LYS A 38 -5.73 1.61 0.88
N GLY A 39 -6.55 2.37 1.59
CA GLY A 39 -6.06 3.22 2.65
C GLY A 39 -5.28 2.31 3.58
N LEU A 40 -4.14 2.75 4.04
CA LEU A 40 -3.46 2.14 5.16
C LEU A 40 -4.53 1.89 6.23
N ASP A 41 -4.80 0.62 6.53
CA ASP A 41 -5.55 0.22 7.70
C ASP A 41 -4.71 0.62 8.93
N PHE A 42 -4.81 1.88 9.30
CA PHE A 42 -4.33 2.36 10.58
C PHE A 42 -5.29 1.76 11.61
N LYS A 43 -5.02 0.54 12.02
CA LYS A 43 -5.60 0.01 13.26
C LYS A 43 -5.03 0.87 14.38
N LEU A 44 -5.81 1.87 14.80
CA LEU A 44 -5.57 2.51 16.08
C LEU A 44 -5.46 1.40 17.12
N PRO A 45 -4.41 1.38 17.95
CA PRO A 45 -4.33 0.44 19.05
C PRO A 45 -5.60 0.63 19.88
N GLN A 46 -6.46 -0.38 19.95
CA GLN A 46 -7.43 -0.49 21.02
C GLN A 46 -6.62 -0.65 22.30
N GLU A 47 -6.93 0.14 23.32
CA GLU A 47 -6.41 -0.04 24.67
C GLU A 47 -6.78 -1.45 25.13
N GLU A 48 -5.96 -2.44 24.78
CA GLU A 48 -5.93 -3.72 25.44
C GLU A 48 -4.93 -3.61 26.58
N GLU A 49 -5.46 -3.85 27.79
CA GLU A 49 -4.81 -3.83 29.08
C GLU A 49 -3.37 -4.32 29.07
N ASP A 50 -2.46 -3.49 29.58
CA ASP A 50 -1.17 -3.76 30.25
C ASP A 50 -0.48 -5.13 29.97
N ARG A 51 -0.23 -5.43 28.72
CA ARG A 51 0.97 -6.22 28.37
C ARG A 51 2.03 -5.22 27.93
N PRO A 52 3.28 -5.32 28.41
CA PRO A 52 4.36 -4.59 27.81
C PRO A 52 4.45 -5.08 26.36
N VAL A 53 3.84 -4.33 25.47
CA VAL A 53 4.02 -4.50 24.03
C VAL A 53 5.48 -4.11 23.85
N GLU A 54 6.38 -5.10 23.74
CA GLU A 54 7.67 -4.86 23.11
C GLU A 54 7.29 -4.23 21.75
N GLN A 55 7.53 -2.94 21.62
CA GLN A 55 7.31 -2.22 20.38
C GLN A 55 8.16 -2.95 19.34
N GLU A 56 7.51 -3.76 18.54
CA GLU A 56 8.17 -4.49 17.45
C GLU A 56 8.62 -3.44 16.45
N GLU A 57 9.88 -3.04 16.58
CA GLU A 57 10.51 -2.13 15.63
C GLU A 57 10.39 -2.74 14.23
N ALA A 58 9.84 -1.98 13.29
CA ALA A 58 9.78 -2.40 11.90
C ALA A 58 11.17 -2.70 11.36
N ILE A 59 11.28 -3.65 10.44
CA ILE A 59 12.51 -3.82 9.65
C ILE A 59 12.54 -2.67 8.62
N TYR A 60 13.62 -1.93 8.60
CA TYR A 60 13.71 -0.70 7.83
C TYR A 60 14.74 -0.79 6.70
N PHE A 61 14.27 -0.55 5.47
CA PHE A 61 15.11 -0.43 4.29
C PHE A 61 15.08 1.01 3.78
N LYS A 62 16.24 1.62 3.62
CA LYS A 62 16.40 2.97 3.07
C LYS A 62 17.22 2.92 1.80
N VAL A 63 16.60 3.25 0.66
CA VAL A 63 17.25 3.29 -0.65
C VAL A 63 17.84 4.68 -0.87
N LEU A 64 19.13 4.72 -1.20
CA LEU A 64 19.89 5.93 -1.41
C LEU A 64 19.91 6.34 -2.89
N GLU A 65 20.38 7.55 -3.16
CA GLU A 65 20.43 8.16 -4.50
C GLU A 65 21.31 7.39 -5.49
N ASP A 66 22.36 6.75 -5.00
CA ASP A 66 23.29 5.94 -5.80
C ASP A 66 22.76 4.50 -6.08
N GLY A 67 21.58 4.16 -5.56
CA GLY A 67 20.99 2.84 -5.68
C GLY A 67 21.48 1.82 -4.64
N SER A 68 22.39 2.20 -3.77
CA SER A 68 22.71 1.43 -2.56
C SER A 68 21.58 1.51 -1.54
N PHE A 69 21.56 0.66 -0.55
CA PHE A 69 20.55 0.72 0.50
C PHE A 69 21.12 0.37 1.87
N LEU A 70 20.42 0.86 2.87
CA LEU A 70 20.64 0.54 4.27
C LEU A 70 19.55 -0.41 4.75
N MET A 71 19.92 -1.38 5.55
CA MET A 71 19.04 -2.30 6.26
C MET A 71 19.25 -2.10 7.75
N ASP A 72 18.21 -1.62 8.45
CA ASP A 72 18.30 -1.18 9.86
C ASP A 72 19.59 -0.36 10.13
N CYS A 73 19.81 0.67 9.30
CA CYS A 73 20.92 1.62 9.35
C CYS A 73 22.32 1.08 8.96
N ASN A 74 22.42 -0.15 8.52
CA ASN A 74 23.69 -0.72 8.04
C ASN A 74 23.65 -0.92 6.53
N TYR A 75 24.76 -0.60 5.84
CA TYR A 75 24.89 -0.94 4.43
C TYR A 75 24.79 -2.46 4.24
N ALA A 76 23.99 -2.87 3.28
CA ALA A 76 23.77 -4.28 3.00
C ALA A 76 23.74 -4.56 1.50
N THR A 77 23.96 -5.81 1.14
CA THR A 77 23.83 -6.34 -0.21
C THR A 77 22.48 -7.05 -0.37
N ARG A 78 22.05 -7.28 -1.62
CA ARG A 78 20.77 -7.97 -1.88
C ARG A 78 20.78 -9.40 -1.38
N GLU A 79 21.91 -10.06 -1.44
CA GLU A 79 22.10 -11.44 -1.02
C GLU A 79 21.88 -11.60 0.50
N GLU A 80 22.18 -10.55 1.27
CA GLU A 80 22.06 -10.56 2.73
C GLU A 80 20.60 -10.34 3.19
N ILE A 81 19.71 -9.84 2.33
CA ILE A 81 18.31 -9.52 2.69
C ILE A 81 17.60 -10.76 3.22
N VAL A 82 17.67 -11.86 2.48
CA VAL A 82 16.94 -13.10 2.80
C VAL A 82 17.41 -13.66 4.14
N ASP A 83 18.73 -13.76 4.33
CA ASP A 83 19.32 -14.29 5.57
C ASP A 83 18.99 -13.43 6.79
N TYR A 84 18.81 -12.12 6.57
CA TYR A 84 18.48 -11.19 7.64
C TYR A 84 17.01 -11.21 8.04
N ILE A 85 16.09 -11.33 7.07
CA ILE A 85 14.65 -11.24 7.35
C ILE A 85 14.05 -12.55 7.86
N ILE A 86 14.55 -13.72 7.39
CA ILE A 86 13.98 -15.02 7.76
C ILE A 86 13.90 -15.20 9.27
N PRO A 87 14.98 -15.10 10.07
CA PRO A 87 14.91 -15.35 11.50
C PRO A 87 14.02 -14.35 12.25
N LYS A 88 13.86 -13.13 11.70
CA LYS A 88 12.98 -12.12 12.29
C LYS A 88 11.52 -12.41 11.99
N LEU A 89 11.19 -12.84 10.77
CA LEU A 89 9.82 -13.16 10.36
C LEU A 89 9.36 -14.54 10.85
N GLU A 90 10.25 -15.48 11.08
CA GLU A 90 9.92 -16.75 11.77
C GLU A 90 9.48 -16.49 13.20
N ARG A 91 10.13 -15.55 13.88
CA ARG A 91 9.79 -15.18 15.26
C ARG A 91 8.53 -14.31 15.33
N TRP A 92 8.36 -13.39 14.37
CA TRP A 92 7.21 -12.49 14.26
C TRP A 92 6.74 -12.37 12.81
N PRO A 93 5.81 -13.25 12.38
CA PRO A 93 5.35 -13.31 10.98
C PRO A 93 4.63 -12.06 10.48
N ASP A 94 4.09 -11.25 11.37
CA ASP A 94 3.36 -10.02 11.05
C ASP A 94 4.23 -8.75 11.18
N LYS A 95 5.53 -8.92 11.46
CA LYS A 95 6.47 -7.80 11.60
C LYS A 95 6.47 -6.93 10.33
N PRO A 96 6.21 -5.61 10.47
CA PRO A 96 6.17 -4.74 9.31
C PRO A 96 7.58 -4.50 8.74
N ILE A 97 7.67 -4.48 7.42
CA ILE A 97 8.86 -4.12 6.67
C ILE A 97 8.56 -2.81 5.96
N ILE A 98 9.38 -1.79 6.18
CA ILE A 98 9.22 -0.48 5.54
C ILE A 98 10.36 -0.29 4.54
N ILE A 99 10.01 0.01 3.28
CA ILE A 99 10.98 0.37 2.25
C ILE A 99 10.79 1.85 1.93
N TYR A 100 11.67 2.67 2.45
CA TYR A 100 11.72 4.08 2.11
C TYR A 100 12.76 4.32 0.99
N SER A 101 12.34 5.00 -0.06
CA SER A 101 13.21 5.37 -1.17
C SER A 101 13.33 6.89 -1.23
N ARG A 102 14.55 7.40 -1.29
CA ARG A 102 14.77 8.83 -1.54
C ARG A 102 14.18 9.22 -2.90
N PRO A 103 13.72 10.48 -3.07
CA PRO A 103 13.12 10.93 -4.33
C PRO A 103 14.02 10.73 -5.56
N GLU A 104 15.32 10.87 -5.39
CA GLU A 104 16.34 10.77 -6.43
C GLU A 104 16.84 9.34 -6.65
N ALA A 105 16.43 8.39 -5.79
CA ALA A 105 16.89 7.01 -5.87
C ALA A 105 16.35 6.29 -7.13
N PRO A 106 17.14 5.41 -7.74
CA PRO A 106 16.69 4.64 -8.87
C PRO A 106 15.55 3.71 -8.49
N TYR A 107 14.41 3.81 -9.20
CA TYR A 107 13.23 2.95 -8.97
C TYR A 107 13.56 1.46 -9.02
N GLY A 108 14.48 1.06 -9.92
CA GLY A 108 14.91 -0.34 -10.04
C GLY A 108 15.60 -0.88 -8.79
N ALA A 109 16.25 -0.03 -7.98
CA ALA A 109 16.86 -0.45 -6.72
C ALA A 109 15.78 -0.84 -5.69
N MET A 110 14.75 -0.02 -5.56
CA MET A 110 13.60 -0.30 -4.68
C MET A 110 12.87 -1.58 -5.10
N VAL A 111 12.56 -1.72 -6.39
CA VAL A 111 11.91 -2.94 -6.91
C VAL A 111 12.75 -4.17 -6.69
N GLY A 112 14.09 -4.06 -6.83
CA GLY A 112 15.00 -5.16 -6.57
C GLY A 112 14.95 -5.63 -5.11
N ILE A 113 14.88 -4.71 -4.14
CA ILE A 113 14.70 -5.06 -2.72
C ILE A 113 13.34 -5.72 -2.49
N TYR A 114 12.29 -5.15 -3.06
CA TYR A 114 10.93 -5.69 -2.96
C TYR A 114 10.84 -7.14 -3.46
N ASP A 115 11.47 -7.44 -4.60
CA ASP A 115 11.52 -8.80 -5.15
C ASP A 115 12.27 -9.77 -4.24
N GLU A 116 13.41 -9.35 -3.66
CA GLU A 116 14.15 -10.19 -2.71
C GLU A 116 13.33 -10.50 -1.45
N LEU A 117 12.59 -9.51 -0.94
CA LEU A 117 11.72 -9.68 0.22
C LEU A 117 10.56 -10.66 -0.02
N LEU A 118 10.12 -10.81 -1.26
CA LEU A 118 9.05 -11.75 -1.60
C LEU A 118 9.55 -13.18 -1.84
N LYS A 119 10.81 -13.39 -2.15
CA LYS A 119 11.38 -14.71 -2.46
C LYS A 119 11.14 -15.76 -1.37
N PRO A 120 11.33 -15.46 -0.07
CA PRO A 120 11.12 -16.45 0.98
C PRO A 120 9.68 -16.99 1.08
N ALA A 121 8.68 -16.19 0.69
CA ALA A 121 7.28 -16.58 0.75
C ALA A 121 6.74 -17.19 -0.55
N LYS A 122 7.41 -16.96 -1.69
CA LYS A 122 7.05 -17.56 -2.98
C LYS A 122 7.43 -19.05 -3.00
N SER A 123 6.59 -19.89 -3.61
CA SER A 123 6.92 -21.29 -3.85
C SER A 123 8.08 -21.43 -4.86
N GLU A 124 8.75 -22.58 -4.85
CA GLU A 124 9.82 -22.87 -5.82
C GLU A 124 9.32 -22.80 -7.27
N GLU A 125 8.08 -23.21 -7.55
CA GLU A 125 7.44 -23.09 -8.86
C GLU A 125 7.30 -21.64 -9.35
N GLN A 126 7.24 -20.69 -8.40
CA GLN A 126 7.16 -19.25 -8.65
C GLN A 126 8.52 -18.55 -8.60
N GLY A 127 9.61 -19.32 -8.54
CA GLY A 127 10.97 -18.80 -8.42
C GLY A 127 11.32 -18.28 -7.02
N GLY A 128 10.60 -18.75 -6.00
CA GLY A 128 10.84 -18.44 -4.60
C GLY A 128 11.56 -19.55 -3.83
N LEU A 129 11.69 -19.38 -2.52
CA LEU A 129 12.38 -20.30 -1.62
C LEU A 129 11.43 -21.16 -0.77
N GLY A 130 10.15 -20.77 -0.67
CA GLY A 130 9.14 -21.48 0.12
C GLY A 130 9.45 -21.59 1.62
N LEU A 131 10.26 -20.67 2.16
CA LEU A 131 10.73 -20.71 3.53
C LEU A 131 9.74 -20.10 4.53
N LEU A 132 8.91 -19.15 4.07
CA LEU A 132 7.94 -18.48 4.92
C LEU A 132 6.51 -18.91 4.56
N PRO A 133 5.65 -19.17 5.56
CA PRO A 133 4.27 -19.58 5.33
C PRO A 133 3.37 -18.44 4.85
N LYS A 134 3.81 -17.20 5.02
CA LYS A 134 3.04 -15.99 4.71
C LYS A 134 3.90 -14.95 3.99
N THR A 135 3.30 -14.23 3.08
CA THR A 135 3.94 -13.07 2.45
C THR A 135 4.23 -11.99 3.50
N PRO A 136 5.45 -11.43 3.52
CA PRO A 136 5.81 -10.36 4.43
C PRO A 136 4.89 -9.13 4.31
N ASN A 137 4.66 -8.45 5.42
CA ASN A 137 3.89 -7.21 5.45
C ASN A 137 4.80 -6.04 5.05
N ILE A 138 4.81 -5.69 3.76
CA ILE A 138 5.69 -4.66 3.19
C ILE A 138 4.90 -3.38 2.98
N SER A 139 5.40 -2.27 3.53
CA SER A 139 4.89 -0.92 3.33
C SER A 139 5.92 -0.06 2.60
N ILE A 140 5.46 0.65 1.58
CA ILE A 140 6.29 1.59 0.80
C ILE A 140 5.61 2.95 0.92
N PRO A 141 6.10 3.85 1.78
CA PRO A 141 5.51 5.17 1.94
C PRO A 141 5.66 5.98 0.65
N THR A 142 4.57 6.60 0.23
CA THR A 142 4.57 7.53 -0.89
C THR A 142 5.17 8.87 -0.48
N GLN A 143 5.66 9.65 -1.46
CA GLN A 143 6.19 10.99 -1.18
C GLN A 143 5.16 11.92 -0.53
N SER A 144 3.89 11.80 -0.91
CA SER A 144 2.81 12.58 -0.29
C SER A 144 2.61 12.22 1.18
N GLU A 145 2.69 10.95 1.54
CA GLU A 145 2.63 10.50 2.94
C GLU A 145 3.84 11.01 3.73
N VAL A 146 5.03 10.92 3.16
CA VAL A 146 6.25 11.44 3.79
C VAL A 146 6.15 12.93 4.08
N LEU A 147 5.70 13.74 3.11
CA LEU A 147 5.50 15.17 3.26
C LEU A 147 4.41 15.50 4.29
N GLU A 148 3.36 14.70 4.38
CA GLU A 148 2.32 14.87 5.39
C GLU A 148 2.86 14.60 6.79
N TYR A 149 3.66 13.55 6.96
CA TYR A 149 4.35 13.26 8.22
C TYR A 149 5.30 14.39 8.62
N GLU A 150 6.10 14.88 7.68
CA GLU A 150 7.01 16.00 7.91
C GLU A 150 6.26 17.28 8.34
N ARG A 151 5.11 17.54 7.72
CA ARG A 151 4.22 18.66 8.07
C ARG A 151 3.64 18.52 9.49
N LEU A 152 3.26 17.30 9.89
CA LEU A 152 2.61 17.05 11.19
C LEU A 152 3.61 17.00 12.34
N PHE A 153 4.78 16.43 12.12
CA PHE A 153 5.78 16.15 13.17
C PHE A 153 7.03 17.01 13.07
N GLY A 154 7.15 17.85 12.04
CA GLY A 154 8.27 18.78 11.85
C GLY A 154 9.59 18.15 11.43
N GLN A 155 9.60 16.84 11.18
CA GLN A 155 10.76 16.09 10.70
C GLN A 155 10.31 14.87 9.88
N ASN A 156 11.15 14.47 8.94
CA ASN A 156 10.92 13.25 8.18
C ASN A 156 11.31 12.03 9.03
N PRO A 157 10.35 11.19 9.47
CA PRO A 157 10.66 10.04 10.32
C PRO A 157 11.52 9.00 9.61
N PHE A 158 11.47 8.96 8.27
CA PHE A 158 12.22 8.02 7.46
C PHE A 158 13.68 8.48 7.21
N GLU A 159 13.98 9.75 7.36
CA GLU A 159 15.35 10.29 7.30
C GLU A 159 16.05 10.24 8.66
N SER A 160 15.30 10.46 9.73
CA SER A 160 15.86 10.58 11.09
C SER A 160 16.23 9.24 11.72
N ASN A 161 15.68 8.12 11.22
CA ASN A 161 15.97 6.79 11.77
C ASN A 161 17.36 6.24 11.37
N CYS A 162 17.96 6.83 10.38
CA CYS A 162 19.32 6.59 9.94
C CYS A 162 19.98 7.88 9.50
#